data_7dee9fa1f41721c7e093ec902f7a76e5
#
_entry.id   7dee9fa1f41721c7e093ec902f7a76e5
#
_cell.length_a   1.000
_cell.length_b   1.000
_cell.length_c   1.000
_cell.angle_alpha   90.00
_cell.angle_beta   90.00
_cell.angle_gamma   90.00
#
_symmetry.space_group_name_H-M   'P 1'
#
loop_
_entity.id
_entity.type
_entity.pdbx_description
1 polymer ?
#
loop_
_entity_poly.entity_id
_entity_poly.type
_entity_poly.pdbx_seq_one_letter_code
_entity_poly.pdbx_strand_id
1 'polypeptide(L)'
;MSCLICDASHFDNSIEFFYNRATLYILHLIGRAFSMKEYTTEFLRNVALVSHGGAGKTMLAEAFLHATGATTRLGKVEDGTTVSDYDDEENRRKISIYSSVIPVEHRDHKINVIDAPGYTDFVGEMISALSVADGAIILVDAVSGIEVGTELAWQHAD
;
A
#
# COMPACT_ATOMS: atom_id res chain seq x y z
N MET A 1 -7.37 -21.86 15.37
CA MET A 1 -5.95 -22.29 15.35
C MET A 1 -5.15 -21.09 15.85
N SER A 2 -4.77 -21.12 17.13
CA SER A 2 -4.11 -20.01 17.82
C SER A 2 -2.64 -19.96 17.43
N CYS A 3 -2.19 -18.84 16.92
CA CYS A 3 -0.79 -18.53 16.66
C CYS A 3 -0.09 -18.31 18.02
N LEU A 4 0.84 -19.19 18.37
CA LEU A 4 1.71 -19.03 19.52
C LEU A 4 2.77 -17.96 19.15
N ILE A 5 2.60 -16.76 19.68
CA ILE A 5 3.66 -15.75 19.73
C ILE A 5 4.59 -16.19 20.85
N CYS A 6 5.76 -16.71 20.51
CA CYS A 6 6.82 -16.96 21.49
C CYS A 6 7.39 -15.61 21.96
N ASP A 7 7.02 -15.21 23.17
CA ASP A 7 7.67 -14.14 23.90
C ASP A 7 9.10 -14.57 24.28
N ALA A 8 10.09 -13.89 23.76
CA ALA A 8 11.51 -14.21 23.94
C ALA A 8 12.06 -13.88 25.35
N SER A 9 11.21 -13.46 26.30
CA SER A 9 11.62 -13.03 27.63
C SER A 9 11.71 -14.17 28.68
N HIS A 10 11.36 -15.43 28.32
CA HIS A 10 11.37 -16.59 29.24
C HIS A 10 12.09 -17.79 28.60
N PHE A 11 13.36 -17.63 28.26
CA PHE A 11 14.22 -18.79 28.01
C PHE A 11 14.97 -19.16 29.30
N ASP A 12 14.47 -20.21 29.96
CA ASP A 12 15.17 -20.91 31.02
C ASP A 12 16.44 -21.59 30.47
N ASN A 13 17.59 -21.35 31.12
CA ASN A 13 18.92 -21.76 30.72
C ASN A 13 19.20 -23.28 30.76
N SER A 14 18.16 -24.13 30.71
CA SER A 14 18.30 -25.58 30.88
C SER A 14 18.16 -26.43 29.62
N ILE A 15 18.08 -25.83 28.42
CA ILE A 15 18.08 -26.58 27.17
C ILE A 15 19.39 -26.29 26.41
N GLU A 16 20.42 -27.10 26.67
CA GLU A 16 21.61 -27.15 25.81
C GLU A 16 21.24 -27.81 24.48
N PHE A 17 20.76 -27.00 23.53
CA PHE A 17 20.73 -27.41 22.15
C PHE A 17 22.06 -27.08 21.51
N PHE A 18 22.76 -28.10 21.01
CA PHE A 18 23.93 -27.98 20.17
C PHE A 18 23.56 -27.29 18.83
N TYR A 19 23.36 -25.99 18.86
CA TYR A 19 23.29 -25.21 17.62
C TYR A 19 24.69 -24.86 17.17
N ASN A 20 25.06 -25.35 15.97
CA ASN A 20 26.28 -24.94 15.30
C ASN A 20 26.26 -23.41 15.13
N ARG A 21 27.44 -22.76 15.31
CA ARG A 21 27.60 -21.29 15.14
C ARG A 21 26.95 -20.73 13.86
N ALA A 22 26.89 -21.54 12.79
CA ALA A 22 26.22 -21.19 11.54
C ALA A 22 24.70 -21.03 11.70
N THR A 23 24.04 -21.88 12.49
CA THR A 23 22.58 -21.84 12.75
C THR A 23 22.22 -20.61 13.59
N LEU A 24 23.03 -20.25 14.57
CA LEU A 24 22.85 -19.02 15.35
C LEU A 24 23.03 -17.76 14.49
N TYR A 25 23.98 -17.79 13.55
CA TYR A 25 24.19 -16.70 12.60
C TYR A 25 23.02 -16.53 11.63
N ILE A 26 22.46 -17.63 11.15
CA ILE A 26 21.28 -17.63 10.28
C ILE A 26 20.05 -17.12 11.03
N LEU A 27 19.81 -17.57 12.27
CA LEU A 27 18.73 -17.07 13.11
C LEU A 27 18.88 -15.58 13.44
N HIS A 28 20.10 -15.10 13.67
CA HIS A 28 20.38 -13.69 13.90
C HIS A 28 20.21 -12.85 12.64
N LEU A 29 20.56 -13.37 11.46
CA LEU A 29 20.31 -12.73 10.16
C LEU A 29 18.83 -12.71 9.82
N ILE A 30 18.10 -13.79 10.08
CA ILE A 30 16.64 -13.85 9.88
C ILE A 30 15.94 -12.90 10.86
N GLY A 31 16.34 -12.83 12.12
CA GLY A 31 15.80 -11.89 13.10
C GLY A 31 16.05 -10.42 12.72
N ARG A 32 17.17 -10.10 12.07
CA ARG A 32 17.43 -8.75 11.54
C ARG A 32 16.63 -8.44 10.28
N ALA A 33 16.36 -9.45 9.45
CA ALA A 33 15.57 -9.28 8.22
C ALA A 33 14.07 -9.09 8.49
N PHE A 34 13.57 -9.48 9.68
CA PHE A 34 12.17 -9.37 10.10
C PHE A 34 11.92 -8.30 11.16
N SER A 35 12.86 -7.41 11.43
CA SER A 35 12.54 -6.24 12.26
C SER A 35 11.67 -5.27 11.47
N MET A 36 10.36 -5.46 11.54
CA MET A 36 9.40 -4.49 11.02
C MET A 36 9.53 -3.20 11.86
N LYS A 37 9.68 -2.07 11.19
CA LYS A 37 9.66 -0.78 11.85
C LYS A 37 8.27 -0.56 12.45
N GLU A 38 8.20 -0.35 13.77
CA GLU A 38 6.95 -0.04 14.45
C GLU A 38 6.64 1.44 14.32
N TYR A 39 5.39 1.75 14.00
CA TYR A 39 4.89 3.12 13.91
C TYR A 39 3.78 3.32 14.93
N THR A 40 3.86 4.37 15.71
CA THR A 40 2.73 4.82 16.53
C THR A 40 1.69 5.50 15.63
N THR A 41 0.45 5.58 16.09
CA THR A 41 -0.67 6.19 15.34
C THR A 41 -0.40 7.64 14.93
N GLU A 42 0.46 8.33 15.67
CA GLU A 42 0.89 9.70 15.38
C GLU A 42 1.65 9.80 14.05
N PHE A 43 2.41 8.76 13.68
CA PHE A 43 3.23 8.70 12.47
C PHE A 43 2.62 7.84 11.36
N LEU A 44 1.36 7.43 11.52
CA LEU A 44 0.65 6.60 10.55
C LEU A 44 -0.50 7.40 9.94
N ARG A 45 -0.59 7.39 8.60
CA ARG A 45 -1.67 8.08 7.86
C ARG A 45 -2.20 7.19 6.75
N ASN A 46 -3.50 7.23 6.56
CA ASN A 46 -4.18 6.60 5.44
C ASN A 46 -4.63 7.70 4.47
N VAL A 47 -4.21 7.62 3.23
CA VAL A 47 -4.52 8.63 2.21
C VAL A 47 -5.14 7.96 1.00
N ALA A 48 -6.36 8.32 0.64
CA ALA A 48 -7.03 7.81 -0.54
C ALA A 48 -6.68 8.63 -1.79
N LEU A 49 -6.37 7.95 -2.89
CA LEU A 49 -6.28 8.54 -4.22
C LEU A 49 -7.60 8.30 -4.93
N VAL A 50 -8.32 9.37 -5.23
CA VAL A 50 -9.64 9.31 -5.86
C VAL A 50 -9.75 10.27 -7.02
N SER A 51 -10.49 9.91 -8.05
CA SER A 51 -10.73 10.73 -9.24
C SER A 51 -11.54 9.94 -10.27
N HIS A 52 -11.74 10.52 -11.44
CA HIS A 52 -12.23 9.79 -12.62
C HIS A 52 -11.22 8.73 -13.11
N GLY A 53 -11.71 7.74 -13.89
CA GLY A 53 -10.85 6.75 -14.56
C GLY A 53 -9.88 7.41 -15.52
N GLY A 54 -8.61 6.98 -15.52
CA GLY A 54 -7.59 7.55 -16.41
C GLY A 54 -6.90 8.81 -15.92
N ALA A 55 -7.31 9.42 -14.80
CA ALA A 55 -6.68 10.64 -14.28
C ALA A 55 -5.27 10.46 -13.69
N GLY A 56 -4.73 9.23 -13.68
CA GLY A 56 -3.34 8.97 -13.28
C GLY A 56 -3.14 8.58 -11.82
N LYS A 57 -4.17 8.14 -11.08
CA LYS A 57 -4.07 7.69 -9.67
C LYS A 57 -3.01 6.61 -9.47
N THR A 58 -3.14 5.50 -10.18
CA THR A 58 -2.19 4.38 -10.16
C THR A 58 -0.77 4.81 -10.52
N MET A 59 -0.61 5.69 -11.50
CA MET A 59 0.72 6.22 -11.85
C MET A 59 1.30 7.11 -10.74
N LEU A 60 0.46 7.87 -10.01
CA LEU A 60 0.91 8.63 -8.85
C LEU A 60 1.31 7.71 -7.70
N ALA A 61 0.56 6.64 -7.45
CA ALA A 61 0.91 5.62 -6.46
C ALA A 61 2.28 4.97 -6.78
N GLU A 62 2.51 4.61 -8.03
CA GLU A 62 3.81 4.11 -8.50
C GLU A 62 4.94 5.13 -8.31
N ALA A 63 4.66 6.42 -8.57
CA ALA A 63 5.63 7.49 -8.34
C ALA A 63 6.00 7.65 -6.85
N PHE A 64 5.04 7.48 -5.93
CA PHE A 64 5.32 7.47 -4.50
C PHE A 64 6.22 6.30 -4.10
N LEU A 65 5.93 5.09 -4.57
CA LEU A 65 6.76 3.90 -4.33
C LEU A 65 8.19 4.10 -4.83
N HIS A 66 8.35 4.63 -6.03
CA HIS A 66 9.65 4.89 -6.61
C HIS A 66 10.41 6.00 -5.87
N ALA A 67 9.74 7.12 -5.55
CA ALA A 67 10.35 8.27 -4.87
C ALA A 67 10.78 7.95 -3.43
N THR A 68 10.09 7.03 -2.76
CA THR A 68 10.43 6.57 -1.40
C THR A 68 11.44 5.42 -1.40
N GLY A 69 11.82 4.92 -2.58
CA GLY A 69 12.76 3.80 -2.72
C GLY A 69 12.14 2.43 -2.39
N ALA A 70 10.82 2.35 -2.21
CA ALA A 70 10.12 1.08 -1.98
C ALA A 70 10.18 0.17 -3.23
N THR A 71 10.26 0.77 -4.42
CA THR A 71 10.52 0.06 -5.68
C THR A 71 11.72 0.66 -6.39
N THR A 72 12.46 -0.18 -7.12
CA THR A 72 13.61 0.24 -7.92
C THR A 72 13.23 0.66 -9.34
N ARG A 73 11.99 0.39 -9.75
CA ARG A 73 11.46 0.75 -11.07
C ARG A 73 10.10 1.43 -10.91
N LEU A 74 9.77 2.27 -11.86
CA LEU A 74 8.44 2.85 -12.01
C LEU A 74 7.59 1.90 -12.87
N GLY A 75 6.53 1.32 -12.30
CA GLY A 75 5.56 0.51 -13.03
C GLY A 75 4.74 1.34 -14.01
N LYS A 76 4.14 0.68 -14.99
CA LYS A 76 3.23 1.32 -15.98
C LYS A 76 1.98 0.48 -16.16
N VAL A 77 0.83 1.14 -16.20
CA VAL A 77 -0.46 0.49 -16.40
C VAL A 77 -0.50 -0.20 -17.78
N GLU A 78 0.03 0.45 -18.82
CA GLU A 78 0.05 -0.08 -20.18
C GLU A 78 0.82 -1.39 -20.28
N ASP A 79 1.90 -1.51 -19.49
CA ASP A 79 2.76 -2.69 -19.48
C ASP A 79 2.25 -3.77 -18.50
N GLY A 80 1.23 -3.47 -17.66
CA GLY A 80 0.74 -4.35 -16.60
C GLY A 80 1.82 -4.63 -15.53
N THR A 81 2.61 -3.62 -15.17
CA THR A 81 3.75 -3.76 -14.26
C THR A 81 3.62 -2.93 -13.00
N THR A 82 2.44 -2.39 -12.75
CA THR A 82 2.11 -1.63 -11.54
C THR A 82 1.99 -2.56 -10.33
N VAL A 83 2.22 -2.03 -9.16
CA VAL A 83 2.11 -2.78 -7.90
C VAL A 83 0.66 -2.88 -7.46
N SER A 84 -0.16 -1.86 -7.75
CA SER A 84 -1.56 -1.79 -7.32
C SER A 84 -2.49 -2.68 -8.13
N ASP A 85 -2.31 -2.73 -9.46
CA ASP A 85 -3.15 -3.53 -10.35
C ASP A 85 -2.56 -4.95 -10.48
N TYR A 86 -2.80 -5.79 -9.50
CA TYR A 86 -2.22 -7.13 -9.40
C TYR A 86 -3.16 -8.24 -9.92
N ASP A 87 -4.44 -7.94 -10.14
CA ASP A 87 -5.41 -8.89 -10.66
C ASP A 87 -5.26 -9.06 -12.19
N ASP A 88 -5.41 -10.29 -12.68
CA ASP A 88 -5.28 -10.61 -14.10
C ASP A 88 -6.28 -9.82 -14.97
N GLU A 89 -7.47 -9.53 -14.44
CA GLU A 89 -8.50 -8.78 -15.14
C GLU A 89 -8.16 -7.30 -15.22
N GLU A 90 -7.59 -6.70 -14.16
CA GLU A 90 -7.07 -5.34 -14.16
C GLU A 90 -5.96 -5.18 -15.20
N ASN A 91 -5.02 -6.11 -15.19
CA ASN A 91 -3.92 -6.15 -16.16
C ASN A 91 -4.42 -6.32 -17.61
N ARG A 92 -5.46 -7.13 -17.82
CA ARG A 92 -6.05 -7.36 -19.14
C ARG A 92 -6.80 -6.14 -19.66
N ARG A 93 -7.57 -5.48 -18.80
CA ARG A 93 -8.38 -4.31 -19.14
C ARG A 93 -7.61 -3.00 -19.08
N LYS A 94 -6.45 -2.98 -18.43
CA LYS A 94 -5.66 -1.77 -18.15
C LYS A 94 -6.43 -0.74 -17.34
N ILE A 95 -7.23 -1.21 -16.39
CA ILE A 95 -8.01 -0.40 -15.44
C ILE A 95 -7.97 -1.02 -14.07
N SER A 96 -7.96 -0.20 -13.02
CA SER A 96 -8.14 -0.66 -11.63
C SER A 96 -9.60 -1.02 -11.38
N ILE A 97 -9.85 -2.16 -10.76
CA ILE A 97 -11.17 -2.69 -10.39
C ILE A 97 -11.33 -2.68 -8.87
N TYR A 98 -10.28 -3.03 -8.14
CA TYR A 98 -10.24 -3.12 -6.69
C TYR A 98 -9.40 -1.99 -6.09
N SER A 99 -9.69 -1.64 -4.84
CA SER A 99 -8.84 -0.73 -4.08
C SER A 99 -7.59 -1.47 -3.59
N SER A 100 -6.43 -0.88 -3.78
CA SER A 100 -5.14 -1.41 -3.34
C SER A 100 -4.52 -0.53 -2.26
N VAL A 101 -3.95 -1.15 -1.21
CA VAL A 101 -3.24 -0.43 -0.15
C VAL A 101 -1.74 -0.53 -0.37
N ILE A 102 -1.11 0.59 -0.58
CA ILE A 102 0.31 0.72 -0.92
C ILE A 102 1.01 1.44 0.23
N PRO A 103 1.81 0.72 1.06
CA PRO A 103 2.55 1.37 2.14
C PRO A 103 3.79 2.07 1.60
N VAL A 104 3.94 3.35 1.92
CA VAL A 104 5.14 4.14 1.66
C VAL A 104 5.67 4.73 2.97
N GLU A 105 6.99 4.83 3.07
CA GLU A 105 7.66 5.41 4.22
C GLU A 105 8.39 6.69 3.82
N HIS A 106 8.08 7.79 4.51
CA HIS A 106 8.74 9.06 4.26
C HIS A 106 8.89 9.87 5.55
N ARG A 107 10.10 10.37 5.82
CA ARG A 107 10.41 11.22 7.01
C ARG A 107 9.83 10.68 8.31
N ASP A 108 10.10 9.39 8.60
CA ASP A 108 9.61 8.67 9.78
C ASP A 108 8.09 8.46 9.87
N HIS A 109 7.34 8.79 8.83
CA HIS A 109 5.92 8.47 8.72
C HIS A 109 5.72 7.26 7.83
N LYS A 110 4.73 6.43 8.19
CA LYS A 110 4.17 5.41 7.32
C LYS A 110 2.86 5.93 6.75
N ILE A 111 2.78 6.05 5.44
CA ILE A 111 1.60 6.49 4.72
C ILE A 111 1.05 5.29 3.95
N ASN A 112 -0.14 4.84 4.30
CA ASN A 112 -0.87 3.85 3.52
C ASN A 112 -1.63 4.61 2.42
N VAL A 113 -1.11 4.56 1.22
CA VAL A 113 -1.77 5.13 0.04
C VAL A 113 -2.80 4.11 -0.44
N ILE A 114 -4.07 4.50 -0.50
CA ILE A 114 -5.17 3.67 -0.97
C ILE A 114 -5.50 4.11 -2.39
N ASP A 115 -5.05 3.34 -3.37
CA ASP A 115 -5.37 3.57 -4.78
C ASP A 115 -6.75 2.99 -5.08
N ALA A 116 -7.75 3.84 -5.32
CA ALA A 116 -9.13 3.45 -5.56
C ALA A 116 -9.48 3.52 -7.05
N PRO A 117 -10.31 2.59 -7.58
CA PRO A 117 -10.81 2.65 -8.94
C PRO A 117 -11.53 3.96 -9.22
N GLY A 118 -11.41 4.47 -10.45
CA GLY A 118 -12.02 5.75 -10.83
C GLY A 118 -13.25 5.64 -11.74
N TYR A 119 -13.64 4.43 -12.13
CA TYR A 119 -14.82 4.20 -12.94
C TYR A 119 -16.07 4.12 -12.07
N THR A 120 -17.18 4.68 -12.54
CA THR A 120 -18.46 4.75 -11.81
C THR A 120 -19.03 3.38 -11.44
N ASP A 121 -18.70 2.35 -12.22
CA ASP A 121 -19.12 0.97 -11.94
C ASP A 121 -18.52 0.42 -10.64
N PHE A 122 -17.41 0.98 -10.19
CA PHE A 122 -16.67 0.59 -8.99
C PHE A 122 -16.73 1.66 -7.89
N VAL A 123 -17.74 2.52 -7.89
CA VAL A 123 -17.88 3.61 -6.90
C VAL A 123 -17.87 3.12 -5.45
N GLY A 124 -18.36 1.90 -5.19
CA GLY A 124 -18.32 1.28 -3.87
C GLY A 124 -16.91 1.11 -3.30
N GLU A 125 -15.92 0.81 -4.16
CA GLU A 125 -14.51 0.73 -3.79
C GLU A 125 -13.97 2.10 -3.34
N MET A 126 -14.31 3.16 -4.10
CA MET A 126 -13.93 4.52 -3.76
C MET A 126 -14.52 4.96 -2.41
N ILE A 127 -15.81 4.69 -2.17
CA ILE A 127 -16.48 5.01 -0.90
C ILE A 127 -15.83 4.24 0.25
N SER A 128 -15.50 2.97 0.06
CA SER A 128 -14.82 2.14 1.05
C SER A 128 -13.43 2.70 1.38
N ALA A 129 -12.66 3.11 0.39
CA ALA A 129 -11.36 3.74 0.56
C ALA A 129 -11.45 5.05 1.36
N LEU A 130 -12.41 5.91 1.01
CA LEU A 130 -12.64 7.19 1.70
C LEU A 130 -13.05 7.00 3.15
N SER A 131 -13.84 5.96 3.46
CA SER A 131 -14.34 5.71 4.82
C SER A 131 -13.23 5.38 5.84
N VAL A 132 -12.05 4.96 5.40
CA VAL A 132 -10.90 4.59 6.26
C VAL A 132 -9.71 5.52 6.10
N ALA A 133 -9.80 6.51 5.22
CA ALA A 133 -8.74 7.47 4.96
C ALA A 133 -8.76 8.63 5.96
N ASP A 134 -7.59 9.10 6.38
CA ASP A 134 -7.42 10.34 7.15
C ASP A 134 -7.55 11.59 6.26
N GLY A 135 -7.39 11.40 4.95
CA GLY A 135 -7.52 12.44 3.94
C GLY A 135 -7.52 11.86 2.53
N ALA A 136 -7.98 12.65 1.57
CA ALA A 136 -8.05 12.25 0.18
C ALA A 136 -7.27 13.22 -0.73
N ILE A 137 -6.63 12.66 -1.75
CA ILE A 137 -6.05 13.41 -2.86
C ILE A 137 -6.95 13.19 -4.08
N ILE A 138 -7.62 14.25 -4.51
CA ILE A 138 -8.47 14.23 -5.70
C ILE A 138 -7.64 14.67 -6.89
N LEU A 139 -7.39 13.74 -7.83
CA LEU A 139 -6.65 14.06 -9.03
C LEU A 139 -7.60 14.62 -10.11
N VAL A 140 -7.11 15.59 -10.85
CA VAL A 140 -7.81 16.15 -12.01
C VAL A 140 -6.88 16.02 -13.21
N ASP A 141 -7.38 15.41 -14.28
CA ASP A 141 -6.63 15.33 -15.53
C ASP A 141 -6.48 16.74 -16.14
N ALA A 142 -5.28 17.07 -16.57
CA ALA A 142 -4.98 18.42 -17.07
C ALA A 142 -5.63 18.70 -18.45
N VAL A 143 -6.03 17.67 -19.19
CA VAL A 143 -6.64 17.78 -20.51
C VAL A 143 -8.15 17.68 -20.42
N SER A 144 -8.66 16.64 -19.77
CA SER A 144 -10.11 16.39 -19.62
C SER A 144 -10.77 17.28 -18.57
N GLY A 145 -10.00 17.78 -17.60
CA GLY A 145 -10.52 18.61 -16.53
C GLY A 145 -11.34 17.82 -15.50
N ILE A 146 -12.39 18.45 -14.98
CA ILE A 146 -13.31 17.85 -14.01
C ILE A 146 -14.29 16.96 -14.77
N GLU A 147 -14.35 15.70 -14.39
CA GLU A 147 -15.22 14.68 -14.95
C GLU A 147 -16.16 14.12 -13.88
N VAL A 148 -17.17 13.33 -14.27
CA VAL A 148 -18.19 12.77 -13.36
C VAL A 148 -17.57 12.03 -12.16
N GLY A 149 -16.51 11.25 -12.38
CA GLY A 149 -15.81 10.55 -11.29
C GLY A 149 -15.10 11.51 -10.34
N THR A 150 -14.64 12.67 -10.82
CA THR A 150 -14.03 13.72 -10.00
C THR A 150 -15.08 14.38 -9.09
N GLU A 151 -16.26 14.68 -9.64
CA GLU A 151 -17.37 15.25 -8.89
C GLU A 151 -17.89 14.29 -7.82
N LEU A 152 -18.04 13.00 -8.17
CA LEU A 152 -18.43 11.96 -7.21
C LEU A 152 -17.40 11.83 -6.08
N ALA A 153 -16.12 11.83 -6.43
CA ALA A 153 -15.05 11.77 -5.43
C ALA A 153 -15.12 12.96 -4.47
N TRP A 154 -15.36 14.15 -4.97
CA TRP A 154 -15.52 15.35 -4.16
C TRP A 154 -16.73 15.23 -3.22
N GLN A 155 -17.89 14.79 -3.72
CA GLN A 155 -19.12 14.65 -2.94
C GLN A 155 -18.99 13.64 -1.80
N HIS A 156 -18.18 12.60 -1.97
CA HIS A 156 -17.98 11.56 -0.94
C HIS A 156 -16.79 11.83 -0.02
N ALA A 157 -15.90 12.76 -0.37
CA ALA A 157 -14.74 13.14 0.45
C ALA A 157 -15.06 14.27 1.45
N ASP A 158 -16.19 14.99 1.28
CA ASP A 158 -16.67 16.05 2.17
C ASP A 158 -17.48 15.43 3.32
#